data_003474951be561031968ed58b6406c6a
#
_entry.id   003474951be561031968ed58b6406c6a
#
_cell.length_a   1.000
_cell.length_b   1.000
_cell.length_c   1.000
_cell.angle_alpha   90.00
_cell.angle_beta   90.00
_cell.angle_gamma   90.00
#
_symmetry.space_group_name_H-M   'P 1'
#
loop_
_entity.id
_entity.type
_entity.pdbx_description
1 polymer ?
#
loop_
_entity_poly.entity_id
_entity_poly.type
_entity_poly.pdbx_seq_one_letter_code
_entity_poly.pdbx_strand_id
1 'polypeptide(L)'
;MKQLVIVTGLSGSGKSIALRALEDSGYYCIDNLPATMLPHIAEHLQSKDGQSDAERRDRVAISIDSRSAAIETLPAHIEQLRAQNIDTQVLFLESNVETLVKRFSETRRKHPLSKETTTLAESIASERDLLGSLGGLGHVIDTSYLSANTLRGWVKEAVSSDHAGLTLLFTSFGFKHGIPMDADFVFDVRSLPNPHYDPLLRDFTGQDANVRAFLESQPMVQEMLTDIRYYIEKWLPSFVSDNRSYLTVAIGCTGGQHRSVYFVEQLSQYFKPHQKVLIRHRELK
;
A
#
# COMPACT_ATOMS: atom_id res chain seq x y z
N MET A 1 -12.06 -20.56 3.01
CA MET A 1 -10.65 -20.55 2.59
C MET A 1 -9.85 -19.88 3.69
N LYS A 2 -8.77 -20.52 4.16
CA LYS A 2 -7.99 -20.00 5.29
C LYS A 2 -7.15 -18.82 4.84
N GLN A 3 -7.27 -17.69 5.53
CA GLN A 3 -6.62 -16.43 5.19
C GLN A 3 -5.61 -16.03 6.27
N LEU A 4 -4.40 -15.72 5.84
CA LEU A 4 -3.36 -15.17 6.70
C LEU A 4 -2.88 -13.83 6.15
N VAL A 5 -3.01 -12.77 6.94
CA VAL A 5 -2.47 -11.45 6.63
C VAL A 5 -1.23 -11.20 7.48
N ILE A 6 -0.09 -10.99 6.84
CA ILE A 6 1.16 -10.64 7.50
C ILE A 6 1.39 -9.14 7.35
N VAL A 7 1.39 -8.41 8.46
CA VAL A 7 1.68 -6.98 8.50
C VAL A 7 3.12 -6.78 8.96
N THR A 8 3.96 -6.23 8.10
CA THR A 8 5.36 -5.92 8.42
C THR A 8 5.72 -4.50 7.97
N GLY A 9 6.95 -4.08 8.11
CA GLY A 9 7.42 -2.76 7.72
C GLY A 9 8.05 -1.98 8.87
N LEU A 10 8.43 -0.73 8.59
CA LEU A 10 9.23 0.11 9.50
C LEU A 10 8.53 0.36 10.84
N SER A 11 9.34 0.51 11.87
CA SER A 11 8.89 0.93 13.19
C SER A 11 8.31 2.36 13.11
N GLY A 12 7.11 2.54 13.66
CA GLY A 12 6.38 3.81 13.53
C GLY A 12 5.58 3.97 12.23
N SER A 13 5.63 3.02 11.29
CA SER A 13 4.85 3.07 10.04
C SER A 13 3.34 2.82 10.21
N GLY A 14 2.88 2.36 11.38
CA GLY A 14 1.45 2.19 11.65
C GLY A 14 0.97 0.75 11.75
N LYS A 15 1.85 -0.24 11.93
CA LYS A 15 1.48 -1.68 12.06
C LYS A 15 0.36 -1.94 13.07
N SER A 16 0.41 -1.30 14.24
CA SER A 16 -0.64 -1.47 15.27
C SER A 16 -1.99 -0.89 14.82
N ILE A 17 -2.01 0.15 13.96
CA ILE A 17 -3.25 0.68 13.39
C ILE A 17 -3.81 -0.31 12.36
N ALA A 18 -2.93 -0.91 11.55
CA ALA A 18 -3.32 -1.93 10.58
C ALA A 18 -3.90 -3.18 11.26
N LEU A 19 -3.24 -3.69 12.32
CA LEU A 19 -3.77 -4.83 13.09
C LEU A 19 -5.16 -4.55 13.68
N ARG A 20 -5.37 -3.39 14.28
CA ARG A 20 -6.70 -3.00 14.80
C ARG A 20 -7.75 -2.93 13.69
N ALA A 21 -7.40 -2.42 12.50
CA ALA A 21 -8.31 -2.40 11.37
C ALA A 21 -8.68 -3.81 10.88
N LEU A 22 -7.73 -4.75 10.94
CA LEU A 22 -7.97 -6.17 10.63
C LEU A 22 -8.81 -6.85 11.70
N GLU A 23 -8.58 -6.58 12.98
CA GLU A 23 -9.40 -7.05 14.08
C GLU A 23 -10.86 -6.58 13.95
N ASP A 24 -11.07 -5.29 13.66
CA ASP A 24 -12.40 -4.72 13.35
C ASP A 24 -13.05 -5.38 12.12
N SER A 25 -12.26 -6.01 11.25
CA SER A 25 -12.70 -6.73 10.05
C SER A 25 -12.88 -8.24 10.28
N GLY A 26 -12.80 -8.69 11.54
CA GLY A 26 -13.04 -10.06 11.95
C GLY A 26 -11.83 -11.00 11.86
N TYR A 27 -10.60 -10.48 11.73
CA TYR A 27 -9.39 -11.29 11.83
C TYR A 27 -9.01 -11.54 13.30
N TYR A 28 -8.53 -12.75 13.59
CA TYR A 28 -7.82 -13.01 14.84
C TYR A 28 -6.40 -12.45 14.74
N CYS A 29 -6.08 -11.45 15.56
CA CYS A 29 -4.85 -10.68 15.44
C CYS A 29 -3.80 -11.09 16.47
N ILE A 30 -2.55 -11.29 16.02
CA ILE A 30 -1.38 -11.57 16.86
C ILE A 30 -0.34 -10.49 16.60
N ASP A 31 0.01 -9.72 17.62
CA ASP A 31 1.02 -8.67 17.49
C ASP A 31 2.42 -9.20 17.81
N ASN A 32 3.41 -8.75 17.03
CA ASN A 32 4.82 -9.03 17.24
C ASN A 32 5.17 -10.52 17.31
N LEU A 33 4.66 -11.32 16.37
CA LEU A 33 4.98 -12.74 16.27
C LEU A 33 6.41 -12.92 15.74
N PRO A 34 7.25 -13.75 16.37
CA PRO A 34 8.54 -14.14 15.78
C PRO A 34 8.35 -14.88 14.44
N ALA A 35 9.16 -14.54 13.41
CA ALA A 35 9.06 -15.17 12.08
C ALA A 35 9.20 -16.69 12.14
N THR A 36 10.00 -17.19 13.07
CA THR A 36 10.20 -18.64 13.33
C THR A 36 8.94 -19.38 13.80
N MET A 37 7.91 -18.66 14.26
CA MET A 37 6.63 -19.25 14.70
C MET A 37 5.60 -19.40 13.57
N LEU A 38 5.88 -18.89 12.37
CA LEU A 38 4.97 -18.99 11.22
C LEU A 38 4.57 -20.43 10.85
N PRO A 39 5.47 -21.42 10.84
CA PRO A 39 5.08 -22.82 10.60
C PRO A 39 4.01 -23.34 11.58
N HIS A 40 4.08 -22.97 12.85
CA HIS A 40 3.08 -23.36 13.85
C HIS A 40 1.72 -22.67 13.64
N ILE A 41 1.71 -21.45 13.13
CA ILE A 41 0.47 -20.79 12.71
C ILE A 41 -0.18 -21.57 11.56
N ALA A 42 0.62 -22.06 10.60
CA ALA A 42 0.12 -22.89 9.51
C ALA A 42 -0.54 -24.18 10.03
N GLU A 43 0.12 -24.89 10.96
CA GLU A 43 -0.40 -26.09 11.61
C GLU A 43 -1.72 -25.77 12.35
N HIS A 44 -1.77 -24.68 13.09
CA HIS A 44 -2.98 -24.23 13.79
C HIS A 44 -4.14 -23.92 12.82
N LEU A 45 -3.84 -23.22 11.73
CA LEU A 45 -4.84 -22.96 10.69
C LEU A 45 -5.34 -24.26 10.04
N GLN A 46 -4.50 -25.29 9.91
CA GLN A 46 -4.87 -26.56 9.27
C GLN A 46 -5.61 -27.52 10.22
N SER A 47 -5.43 -27.38 11.55
CA SER A 47 -6.08 -28.25 12.53
C SER A 47 -7.60 -28.14 12.47
N LYS A 48 -8.29 -29.30 12.47
CA LYS A 48 -9.75 -29.42 12.43
C LYS A 48 -10.41 -29.38 13.82
N ASP A 49 -9.62 -29.17 14.87
CA ASP A 49 -10.08 -29.27 16.25
C ASP A 49 -10.76 -27.99 16.73
N GLY A 50 -12.09 -28.05 16.96
CA GLY A 50 -12.86 -27.07 17.72
C GLY A 50 -14.19 -26.65 17.07
N GLN A 51 -15.29 -27.22 17.56
CA GLN A 51 -16.63 -27.02 17.02
C GLN A 51 -17.30 -25.66 17.35
N SER A 52 -16.68 -24.72 18.05
CA SER A 52 -17.35 -23.46 18.44
C SER A 52 -16.66 -22.16 17.98
N ASP A 53 -15.39 -22.21 17.54
CA ASP A 53 -14.62 -21.02 17.10
C ASP A 53 -14.14 -21.12 15.65
N ALA A 54 -14.71 -21.98 14.82
CA ALA A 54 -14.23 -22.32 13.47
C ALA A 54 -14.17 -21.11 12.53
N GLU A 55 -15.11 -20.17 12.61
CA GLU A 55 -15.12 -18.99 11.75
C GLU A 55 -14.02 -17.98 12.12
N ARG A 56 -13.68 -17.85 13.40
CA ARG A 56 -12.59 -16.97 13.85
C ARG A 56 -11.19 -17.48 13.51
N ARG A 57 -11.02 -18.81 13.33
CA ARG A 57 -9.73 -19.45 13.01
C ARG A 57 -9.36 -19.42 11.54
N ASP A 58 -10.32 -19.17 10.66
CA ASP A 58 -10.07 -19.13 9.22
C ASP A 58 -9.44 -17.79 8.74
N ARG A 59 -9.46 -16.76 9.56
CA ARG A 59 -8.93 -15.44 9.24
C ARG A 59 -7.97 -14.96 10.34
N VAL A 60 -6.69 -15.04 10.08
CA VAL A 60 -5.63 -14.63 11.03
C VAL A 60 -4.83 -13.47 10.46
N ALA A 61 -4.51 -12.50 11.29
CA ALA A 61 -3.59 -11.42 10.96
C ALA A 61 -2.44 -11.38 11.99
N ILE A 62 -1.23 -11.26 11.51
CA ILE A 62 -0.05 -11.21 12.39
C ILE A 62 0.80 -9.99 12.06
N SER A 63 1.41 -9.38 13.06
CA SER A 63 2.50 -8.44 12.80
C SER A 63 3.85 -9.07 13.07
N ILE A 64 4.81 -8.76 12.21
CA ILE A 64 6.22 -9.15 12.36
C ILE A 64 7.05 -7.88 12.23
N ASP A 65 7.91 -7.61 13.21
CA ASP A 65 8.77 -6.43 13.20
C ASP A 65 10.26 -6.78 12.99
N SER A 66 11.08 -5.76 12.79
CA SER A 66 12.52 -5.87 12.55
C SER A 66 13.33 -6.55 13.66
N ARG A 67 12.76 -6.70 14.87
CA ARG A 67 13.38 -7.39 16.00
C ARG A 67 13.19 -8.90 15.95
N SER A 68 12.33 -9.36 15.03
CA SER A 68 12.06 -10.79 14.91
C SER A 68 13.34 -11.54 14.59
N ALA A 69 13.63 -12.57 15.40
CA ALA A 69 14.73 -13.48 15.08
C ALA A 69 14.48 -14.12 13.72
N ALA A 70 15.54 -14.21 12.91
CA ALA A 70 15.51 -14.82 11.59
C ALA A 70 14.49 -14.16 10.63
N ILE A 71 14.35 -12.83 10.68
CA ILE A 71 13.46 -12.08 9.78
C ILE A 71 13.77 -12.35 8.30
N GLU A 72 15.01 -12.67 7.98
CA GLU A 72 15.48 -13.06 6.65
C GLU A 72 14.86 -14.37 6.14
N THR A 73 14.31 -15.21 7.00
CA THR A 73 13.62 -16.45 6.62
C THR A 73 12.15 -16.22 6.23
N LEU A 74 11.62 -15.03 6.46
CA LEU A 74 10.22 -14.71 6.22
C LEU A 74 9.77 -15.01 4.76
N PRO A 75 10.55 -14.69 3.71
CA PRO A 75 10.18 -15.06 2.34
C PRO A 75 9.93 -16.55 2.14
N ALA A 76 10.85 -17.39 2.66
CA ALA A 76 10.74 -18.84 2.55
C ALA A 76 9.50 -19.39 3.28
N HIS A 77 9.19 -18.86 4.46
CA HIS A 77 7.99 -19.25 5.20
C HIS A 77 6.69 -18.85 4.48
N ILE A 78 6.67 -17.67 3.84
CA ILE A 78 5.52 -17.23 3.04
C ILE A 78 5.28 -18.19 1.87
N GLU A 79 6.33 -18.58 1.14
CA GLU A 79 6.22 -19.55 0.04
C GLU A 79 5.73 -20.93 0.53
N GLN A 80 6.19 -21.40 1.69
CA GLN A 80 5.69 -22.64 2.31
C GLN A 80 4.20 -22.56 2.65
N LEU A 81 3.73 -21.42 3.20
CA LEU A 81 2.33 -21.19 3.52
C LEU A 81 1.46 -21.23 2.27
N ARG A 82 1.90 -20.58 1.19
CA ARG A 82 1.22 -20.57 -0.12
C ARG A 82 1.14 -21.97 -0.73
N ALA A 83 2.24 -22.73 -0.66
CA ALA A 83 2.28 -24.13 -1.11
C ALA A 83 1.33 -25.05 -0.33
N GLN A 84 0.98 -24.69 0.91
CA GLN A 84 0.01 -25.40 1.74
C GLN A 84 -1.46 -24.92 1.51
N ASN A 85 -1.72 -24.15 0.44
CA ASN A 85 -3.02 -23.58 0.11
C ASN A 85 -3.61 -22.66 1.20
N ILE A 86 -2.75 -21.98 1.96
CA ILE A 86 -3.13 -20.88 2.85
C ILE A 86 -3.06 -19.59 2.03
N ASP A 87 -4.20 -18.90 1.90
CA ASP A 87 -4.26 -17.58 1.24
C ASP A 87 -3.48 -16.57 2.07
N THR A 88 -2.21 -16.35 1.67
CA THR A 88 -1.26 -15.55 2.42
C THR A 88 -1.00 -14.22 1.73
N GLN A 89 -1.42 -13.16 2.38
CA GLN A 89 -1.22 -11.79 1.96
C GLN A 89 -0.19 -11.08 2.84
N VAL A 90 0.69 -10.28 2.23
CA VAL A 90 1.67 -9.46 2.95
C VAL A 90 1.35 -7.99 2.74
N LEU A 91 1.24 -7.24 3.84
CA LEU A 91 1.15 -5.78 3.85
C LEU A 91 2.45 -5.22 4.43
N PHE A 92 3.23 -4.55 3.58
CA PHE A 92 4.46 -3.88 3.99
C PHE A 92 4.20 -2.40 4.20
N LEU A 93 4.30 -1.90 5.44
CA LEU A 93 4.06 -0.50 5.76
C LEU A 93 5.38 0.28 5.73
N GLU A 94 5.47 1.22 4.80
CA GLU A 94 6.59 2.14 4.62
C GLU A 94 6.22 3.55 5.11
N SER A 95 7.22 4.39 5.38
CA SER A 95 7.02 5.82 5.61
C SER A 95 8.34 6.56 5.45
N ASN A 96 8.31 7.83 5.02
CA ASN A 96 9.50 8.64 4.91
C ASN A 96 10.11 8.96 6.29
N VAL A 97 11.41 9.26 6.30
CA VAL A 97 12.17 9.50 7.53
C VAL A 97 11.59 10.65 8.35
N GLU A 98 11.17 11.73 7.68
CA GLU A 98 10.61 12.91 8.33
C GLU A 98 9.35 12.57 9.15
N THR A 99 8.42 11.82 8.54
CA THR A 99 7.19 11.35 9.21
C THR A 99 7.51 10.42 10.37
N LEU A 100 8.46 9.48 10.20
CA LEU A 100 8.86 8.57 11.28
C LEU A 100 9.47 9.32 12.44
N VAL A 101 10.41 10.23 12.20
CA VAL A 101 11.03 11.06 13.24
C VAL A 101 9.97 11.85 14.02
N LYS A 102 9.01 12.45 13.32
CA LYS A 102 7.88 13.15 13.95
C LYS A 102 7.06 12.21 14.85
N ARG A 103 6.67 11.03 14.35
CA ARG A 103 5.88 10.05 15.10
C ARG A 103 6.62 9.52 16.34
N PHE A 104 7.92 9.27 16.24
CA PHE A 104 8.75 8.88 17.38
C PHE A 104 8.86 9.99 18.43
N SER A 105 9.01 11.24 18.00
CA SER A 105 9.04 12.40 18.89
C SER A 105 7.71 12.58 19.64
N GLU A 106 6.58 12.43 18.97
CA GLU A 106 5.24 12.52 19.56
C GLU A 106 4.96 11.41 20.58
N THR A 107 5.41 10.17 20.26
CA THR A 107 5.15 9.01 21.13
C THR A 107 6.20 8.84 22.23
N ARG A 108 7.32 9.56 22.18
CA ARG A 108 8.47 9.46 23.10
C ARG A 108 9.01 8.04 23.27
N ARG A 109 8.86 7.19 22.25
CA ARG A 109 9.38 5.81 22.25
C ARG A 109 10.80 5.79 21.69
N LYS A 110 11.62 4.88 22.21
CA LYS A 110 12.92 4.57 21.58
C LYS A 110 12.69 3.69 20.35
N HIS A 111 13.51 3.92 19.32
CA HIS A 111 13.49 3.06 18.14
C HIS A 111 13.99 1.64 18.52
N PRO A 112 13.39 0.55 18.02
CA PRO A 112 13.76 -0.81 18.40
C PRO A 112 15.23 -1.16 18.14
N LEU A 113 15.82 -0.60 17.08
CA LEU A 113 17.23 -0.81 16.72
C LEU A 113 18.15 0.31 17.22
N SER A 114 17.68 1.23 18.09
CA SER A 114 18.51 2.30 18.62
C SER A 114 19.60 1.76 19.56
N LYS A 115 20.84 2.20 19.34
CA LYS A 115 21.99 1.99 20.20
C LYS A 115 22.37 3.33 20.88
N GLU A 116 23.19 3.29 21.93
CA GLU A 116 23.64 4.51 22.61
C GLU A 116 24.40 5.49 21.69
N THR A 117 24.99 4.97 20.63
CA THR A 117 25.83 5.71 19.68
C THR A 117 25.13 6.07 18.38
N THR A 118 23.84 5.70 18.17
CA THR A 118 23.12 5.93 16.92
C THR A 118 22.02 6.97 17.08
N THR A 119 21.88 7.81 16.08
CA THR A 119 20.75 8.72 15.95
C THR A 119 19.47 7.98 15.56
N LEU A 120 18.31 8.59 15.74
CA LEU A 120 17.03 8.04 15.31
C LEU A 120 17.01 7.85 13.77
N ALA A 121 17.55 8.79 13.00
CA ALA A 121 17.60 8.71 11.55
C ALA A 121 18.48 7.52 11.06
N GLU A 122 19.64 7.30 11.69
CA GLU A 122 20.51 6.16 11.40
C GLU A 122 19.85 4.83 11.78
N SER A 123 19.12 4.78 12.89
CA SER A 123 18.37 3.59 13.29
C SER A 123 17.25 3.26 12.30
N ILE A 124 16.54 4.26 11.78
CA ILE A 124 15.51 4.10 10.73
C ILE A 124 16.15 3.62 9.42
N ALA A 125 17.29 4.19 9.02
CA ALA A 125 18.01 3.77 7.82
C ALA A 125 18.45 2.30 7.92
N SER A 126 19.03 1.90 9.05
CA SER A 126 19.44 0.52 9.31
C SER A 126 18.26 -0.45 9.30
N GLU A 127 17.09 -0.03 9.83
CA GLU A 127 15.87 -0.85 9.77
C GLU A 127 15.37 -1.01 8.33
N ARG A 128 15.42 0.06 7.53
CA ARG A 128 15.03 0.03 6.12
C ARG A 128 15.91 -0.92 5.32
N ASP A 129 17.22 -0.89 5.52
CA ASP A 129 18.16 -1.80 4.87
C ASP A 129 17.89 -3.25 5.26
N LEU A 130 17.63 -3.52 6.55
CA LEU A 130 17.29 -4.85 7.04
C LEU A 130 16.01 -5.42 6.43
N LEU A 131 14.98 -4.57 6.27
CA LEU A 131 13.67 -4.97 5.76
C LEU A 131 13.53 -4.82 4.24
N GLY A 132 14.54 -4.29 3.54
CA GLY A 132 14.48 -3.94 2.12
C GLY A 132 14.04 -5.09 1.21
N SER A 133 14.49 -6.32 1.50
CA SER A 133 14.11 -7.52 0.73
C SER A 133 12.64 -7.93 0.92
N LEU A 134 11.97 -7.46 1.97
CA LEU A 134 10.61 -7.84 2.30
C LEU A 134 9.56 -6.99 1.56
N GLY A 135 9.91 -5.79 1.09
CA GLY A 135 9.01 -4.91 0.34
C GLY A 135 8.48 -5.55 -0.94
N GLY A 136 9.25 -6.44 -1.58
CA GLY A 136 8.84 -7.17 -2.77
C GLY A 136 7.87 -8.34 -2.54
N LEU A 137 7.60 -8.72 -1.29
CA LEU A 137 6.79 -9.91 -0.96
C LEU A 137 5.27 -9.68 -1.05
N GLY A 138 4.82 -8.43 -1.07
CA GLY A 138 3.40 -8.12 -1.02
C GLY A 138 3.07 -6.67 -1.35
N HIS A 139 1.92 -6.23 -0.84
CA HIS A 139 1.45 -4.87 -1.06
C HIS A 139 2.17 -3.86 -0.16
N VAL A 140 2.92 -2.96 -0.74
CA VAL A 140 3.54 -1.83 -0.04
C VAL A 140 2.50 -0.71 0.13
N ILE A 141 2.42 -0.14 1.33
CA ILE A 141 1.57 1.01 1.64
C ILE A 141 2.46 2.12 2.20
N ASP A 142 2.66 3.18 1.44
CA ASP A 142 3.29 4.40 1.94
C ASP A 142 2.34 5.13 2.90
N THR A 143 2.70 5.12 4.18
CA THR A 143 1.92 5.77 5.24
C THR A 143 2.38 7.18 5.56
N SER A 144 3.31 7.75 4.78
CA SER A 144 3.74 9.13 4.92
C SER A 144 2.55 10.07 4.81
N TYR A 145 2.42 10.99 5.75
CA TYR A 145 1.34 11.99 5.79
C TYR A 145 -0.09 11.43 5.91
N LEU A 146 -0.29 10.11 6.03
CA LEU A 146 -1.62 9.53 6.20
C LEU A 146 -2.15 9.75 7.61
N SER A 147 -3.45 10.03 7.70
CA SER A 147 -4.18 9.93 8.96
C SER A 147 -4.39 8.46 9.36
N ALA A 148 -4.57 8.20 10.65
CA ALA A 148 -4.89 6.86 11.13
C ALA A 148 -6.18 6.30 10.49
N ASN A 149 -7.16 7.15 10.22
CA ASN A 149 -8.43 6.75 9.59
C ASN A 149 -8.24 6.37 8.12
N THR A 150 -7.44 7.14 7.38
CA THR A 150 -7.10 6.84 5.99
C THR A 150 -6.37 5.49 5.90
N LEU A 151 -5.38 5.26 6.79
CA LEU A 151 -4.66 3.98 6.82
C LEU A 151 -5.60 2.81 7.12
N ARG A 152 -6.53 2.95 8.09
CA ARG A 152 -7.54 1.90 8.36
C ARG A 152 -8.37 1.58 7.13
N GLY A 153 -8.83 2.59 6.40
CA GLY A 153 -9.58 2.42 5.14
C GLY A 153 -8.77 1.61 4.12
N TRP A 154 -7.51 2.00 3.88
CA TRP A 154 -6.64 1.34 2.91
C TRP A 154 -6.31 -0.11 3.27
N VAL A 155 -6.10 -0.39 4.56
CA VAL A 155 -5.88 -1.76 5.04
C VAL A 155 -7.13 -2.63 4.82
N LYS A 156 -8.32 -2.13 5.17
CA LYS A 156 -9.59 -2.85 4.94
C LYS A 156 -9.83 -3.14 3.47
N GLU A 157 -9.58 -2.16 2.61
CA GLU A 157 -9.70 -2.30 1.15
C GLU A 157 -8.72 -3.35 0.61
N ALA A 158 -7.46 -3.31 1.04
CA ALA A 158 -6.44 -4.25 0.60
C ALA A 158 -6.81 -5.71 0.90
N VAL A 159 -7.41 -6.00 2.07
CA VAL A 159 -7.76 -7.38 2.46
C VAL A 159 -9.16 -7.82 2.03
N SER A 160 -10.04 -6.90 1.63
CA SER A 160 -11.39 -7.22 1.14
C SER A 160 -11.39 -7.72 -0.30
N SER A 161 -10.29 -7.54 -0.99
CA SER A 161 -10.16 -7.91 -2.38
C SER A 161 -9.83 -9.40 -2.56
N ASP A 162 -10.52 -10.07 -3.49
CA ASP A 162 -10.19 -11.43 -3.92
C ASP A 162 -8.75 -11.47 -4.48
N HIS A 163 -7.91 -12.39 -4.00
CA HIS A 163 -6.46 -12.40 -4.24
C HIS A 163 -6.05 -13.11 -5.54
N ALA A 164 -6.99 -13.41 -6.44
CA ALA A 164 -6.67 -14.02 -7.73
C ALA A 164 -6.17 -12.96 -8.72
N GLY A 165 -4.87 -12.96 -8.98
CA GLY A 165 -4.23 -12.13 -10.01
C GLY A 165 -3.66 -10.79 -9.49
N LEU A 166 -3.06 -10.03 -10.43
CA LEU A 166 -2.45 -8.72 -10.15
C LEU A 166 -3.52 -7.65 -9.96
N THR A 167 -3.40 -6.86 -8.89
CA THR A 167 -4.21 -5.67 -8.64
C THR A 167 -3.49 -4.43 -9.14
N LEU A 168 -4.12 -3.68 -10.03
CA LEU A 168 -3.60 -2.41 -10.55
C LEU A 168 -4.08 -1.26 -9.64
N LEU A 169 -3.15 -0.65 -8.92
CA LEU A 169 -3.43 0.47 -8.02
C LEU A 169 -3.08 1.78 -8.70
N PHE A 170 -4.07 2.63 -8.93
CA PHE A 170 -3.85 4.01 -9.38
C PHE A 170 -3.85 4.98 -8.20
N THR A 171 -2.78 5.78 -8.10
CA THR A 171 -2.64 6.76 -7.01
C THR A 171 -2.43 8.15 -7.57
N SER A 172 -3.29 9.12 -7.20
CA SER A 172 -3.02 10.54 -7.47
C SER A 172 -2.24 11.17 -6.33
N PHE A 173 -1.27 12.02 -6.67
CA PHE A 173 -0.45 12.74 -5.68
C PHE A 173 -0.04 14.13 -6.14
N GLY A 174 0.33 14.97 -5.16
CA GLY A 174 0.93 16.28 -5.38
C GLY A 174 2.45 16.25 -5.19
N PHE A 175 3.22 16.66 -6.21
CA PHE A 175 4.68 16.75 -6.09
C PHE A 175 5.14 17.60 -4.91
N LYS A 176 4.34 18.60 -4.49
CA LYS A 176 4.64 19.40 -3.28
C LYS A 176 4.67 18.58 -1.98
N HIS A 177 4.09 17.38 -1.97
CA HIS A 177 4.04 16.47 -0.83
C HIS A 177 4.95 15.24 -0.99
N GLY A 178 5.78 15.23 -2.04
CA GLY A 178 6.69 14.12 -2.34
C GLY A 178 6.05 12.99 -3.14
N ILE A 179 6.90 12.24 -3.83
CA ILE A 179 6.52 11.08 -4.63
C ILE A 179 6.14 9.93 -3.67
N PRO A 180 5.05 9.18 -3.93
CA PRO A 180 4.73 7.97 -3.17
C PRO A 180 5.86 6.95 -3.21
N MET A 181 6.24 6.40 -2.05
CA MET A 181 7.35 5.44 -1.94
C MET A 181 6.96 4.04 -2.42
N ASP A 182 5.66 3.78 -2.54
CA ASP A 182 5.06 2.53 -3.01
C ASP A 182 4.78 2.52 -4.52
N ALA A 183 5.22 3.56 -5.27
CA ALA A 183 4.97 3.66 -6.70
C ALA A 183 5.97 2.84 -7.53
N ASP A 184 5.47 1.93 -8.38
CA ASP A 184 6.26 1.25 -9.41
C ASP A 184 6.47 2.16 -10.63
N PHE A 185 5.44 2.92 -11.02
CA PHE A 185 5.50 3.92 -12.09
C PHE A 185 5.06 5.28 -11.58
N VAL A 186 5.76 6.32 -12.01
CA VAL A 186 5.44 7.71 -11.70
C VAL A 186 5.32 8.51 -12.99
N PHE A 187 4.13 9.08 -13.25
CA PHE A 187 3.88 9.94 -14.40
C PHE A 187 3.64 11.37 -13.94
N ASP A 188 4.35 12.31 -14.55
CA ASP A 188 4.26 13.74 -14.28
C ASP A 188 3.34 14.43 -15.29
N VAL A 189 2.17 14.90 -14.81
CA VAL A 189 1.20 15.62 -15.64
C VAL A 189 1.19 17.14 -15.39
N ARG A 190 2.29 17.71 -14.84
CA ARG A 190 2.41 19.14 -14.56
C ARG A 190 2.52 20.02 -15.81
N SER A 191 3.01 19.46 -16.92
CA SER A 191 3.12 20.17 -18.21
C SER A 191 1.77 20.49 -18.86
N LEU A 192 0.69 19.85 -18.41
CA LEU A 192 -0.64 20.02 -18.97
C LEU A 192 -1.35 21.27 -18.45
N PRO A 193 -2.37 21.80 -19.17
CA PRO A 193 -3.18 22.93 -18.73
C PRO A 193 -3.69 22.76 -17.31
N ASN A 194 -3.60 23.81 -16.50
CA ASN A 194 -3.86 23.73 -15.07
C ASN A 194 -5.18 24.41 -14.69
N PRO A 195 -6.21 23.64 -14.28
CA PRO A 195 -7.50 24.20 -13.85
C PRO A 195 -7.40 25.21 -12.70
N HIS A 196 -6.36 25.13 -11.89
CA HIS A 196 -6.14 25.99 -10.73
C HIS A 196 -6.04 27.50 -11.09
N TYR A 197 -5.65 27.83 -12.33
CA TYR A 197 -5.55 29.23 -12.78
C TYR A 197 -6.91 29.82 -13.14
N ASP A 198 -7.94 28.98 -13.34
CA ASP A 198 -9.31 29.45 -13.53
C ASP A 198 -9.99 29.59 -12.15
N PRO A 199 -10.41 30.81 -11.75
CA PRO A 199 -11.11 31.02 -10.48
C PRO A 199 -12.38 30.17 -10.30
N LEU A 200 -13.05 29.80 -11.40
CA LEU A 200 -14.28 28.99 -11.39
C LEU A 200 -13.98 27.49 -11.19
N LEU A 201 -12.73 27.05 -11.35
CA LEU A 201 -12.33 25.64 -11.24
C LEU A 201 -11.42 25.36 -10.05
N ARG A 202 -10.82 26.40 -9.48
CA ARG A 202 -9.76 26.28 -8.45
C ARG A 202 -10.17 25.45 -7.24
N ASP A 203 -11.39 25.62 -6.75
CA ASP A 203 -11.88 25.02 -5.51
C ASP A 203 -12.48 23.62 -5.71
N PHE A 204 -12.54 23.16 -6.96
CA PHE A 204 -13.02 21.84 -7.34
C PHE A 204 -11.86 20.84 -7.48
N THR A 205 -12.19 19.59 -7.75
CA THR A 205 -11.23 18.49 -7.92
C THR A 205 -11.34 17.85 -9.30
N GLY A 206 -10.44 16.96 -9.64
CA GLY A 206 -10.53 16.19 -10.90
C GLY A 206 -11.72 15.24 -10.98
N GLN A 207 -12.47 15.04 -9.89
CA GLN A 207 -13.72 14.27 -9.88
C GLN A 207 -14.94 15.12 -10.27
N ASP A 208 -14.83 16.44 -10.20
CA ASP A 208 -15.95 17.35 -10.49
C ASP A 208 -16.15 17.56 -11.99
N ALA A 209 -17.41 17.65 -12.41
CA ALA A 209 -17.79 17.67 -13.82
C ALA A 209 -17.20 18.87 -14.59
N ASN A 210 -17.12 20.05 -13.96
CA ASN A 210 -16.56 21.26 -14.57
C ASN A 210 -15.04 21.14 -14.82
N VAL A 211 -14.29 20.57 -13.89
CA VAL A 211 -12.85 20.31 -14.04
C VAL A 211 -12.62 19.23 -15.09
N ARG A 212 -13.43 18.17 -15.08
CA ARG A 212 -13.36 17.12 -16.11
C ARG A 212 -13.60 17.69 -17.50
N ALA A 213 -14.67 18.45 -17.69
CA ALA A 213 -14.99 19.08 -18.98
C ALA A 213 -13.86 19.99 -19.50
N PHE A 214 -13.23 20.77 -18.59
CA PHE A 214 -12.07 21.57 -18.94
C PHE A 214 -10.90 20.71 -19.42
N LEU A 215 -10.54 19.64 -18.70
CA LEU A 215 -9.41 18.78 -19.04
C LEU A 215 -9.70 17.94 -20.29
N GLU A 216 -10.93 17.46 -20.47
CA GLU A 216 -11.38 16.72 -21.64
C GLU A 216 -11.32 17.53 -22.92
N SER A 217 -11.53 18.83 -22.83
CA SER A 217 -11.45 19.75 -23.99
C SER A 217 -10.01 20.02 -24.46
N GLN A 218 -8.99 19.60 -23.71
CA GLN A 218 -7.60 19.88 -24.02
C GLN A 218 -6.95 18.73 -24.82
N PRO A 219 -6.54 18.91 -26.08
CA PRO A 219 -5.94 17.84 -26.89
C PRO A 219 -4.72 17.18 -26.24
N MET A 220 -3.82 17.98 -25.64
CA MET A 220 -2.63 17.47 -24.95
C MET A 220 -2.96 16.53 -23.77
N VAL A 221 -4.09 16.77 -23.10
CA VAL A 221 -4.55 15.92 -21.98
C VAL A 221 -4.97 14.55 -22.53
N GLN A 222 -5.69 14.51 -23.65
CA GLN A 222 -6.13 13.27 -24.29
C GLN A 222 -4.95 12.47 -24.86
N GLU A 223 -3.98 13.16 -25.44
CA GLU A 223 -2.74 12.55 -25.94
C GLU A 223 -1.97 11.90 -24.80
N MET A 224 -1.65 12.64 -23.74
CA MET A 224 -0.94 12.14 -22.55
C MET A 224 -1.69 10.96 -21.89
N LEU A 225 -3.01 11.03 -21.79
CA LEU A 225 -3.82 9.94 -21.24
C LEU A 225 -3.70 8.67 -22.08
N THR A 226 -3.69 8.83 -23.41
CA THR A 226 -3.51 7.71 -24.35
C THR A 226 -2.12 7.09 -24.25
N ASP A 227 -1.07 7.90 -24.13
CA ASP A 227 0.31 7.43 -24.00
C ASP A 227 0.51 6.66 -22.70
N ILE A 228 0.03 7.19 -21.58
CA ILE A 228 0.11 6.51 -20.27
C ILE A 228 -0.65 5.18 -20.30
N ARG A 229 -1.87 5.17 -20.85
CA ARG A 229 -2.67 3.95 -21.02
C ARG A 229 -1.91 2.91 -21.82
N TYR A 230 -1.40 3.28 -23.00
CA TYR A 230 -0.64 2.38 -23.87
C TYR A 230 0.61 1.83 -23.17
N TYR A 231 1.33 2.68 -22.42
CA TYR A 231 2.49 2.25 -21.66
C TYR A 231 2.13 1.17 -20.65
N ILE A 232 1.06 1.39 -19.86
CA ILE A 232 0.62 0.43 -18.86
C ILE A 232 0.17 -0.88 -19.51
N GLU A 233 -0.66 -0.83 -20.55
CA GLU A 233 -1.13 -2.02 -21.29
C GLU A 233 0.02 -2.87 -21.81
N LYS A 234 1.01 -2.21 -22.39
CA LYS A 234 2.17 -2.86 -22.98
C LYS A 234 3.01 -3.63 -21.96
N TRP A 235 3.19 -3.08 -20.78
CA TRP A 235 4.08 -3.63 -19.76
C TRP A 235 3.37 -4.48 -18.70
N LEU A 236 2.06 -4.35 -18.53
CA LEU A 236 1.28 -5.09 -17.56
C LEU A 236 1.52 -6.62 -17.62
N PRO A 237 1.60 -7.29 -18.80
CA PRO A 237 1.85 -8.73 -18.86
C PRO A 237 3.17 -9.16 -18.22
N SER A 238 4.22 -8.31 -18.27
CA SER A 238 5.52 -8.61 -17.64
C SER A 238 5.39 -8.72 -16.14
N PHE A 239 4.63 -7.81 -15.51
CA PHE A 239 4.40 -7.81 -14.06
C PHE A 239 3.52 -8.98 -13.62
N VAL A 240 2.57 -9.40 -14.46
CA VAL A 240 1.77 -10.61 -14.23
C VAL A 240 2.68 -11.85 -14.28
N SER A 241 3.60 -11.92 -15.25
CA SER A 241 4.55 -13.03 -15.37
C SER A 241 5.52 -13.12 -14.19
N ASP A 242 5.84 -12.00 -13.57
CA ASP A 242 6.69 -11.91 -12.37
C ASP A 242 5.93 -12.28 -11.08
N ASN A 243 4.68 -12.76 -11.19
CA ASN A 243 3.82 -13.12 -10.04
C ASN A 243 3.62 -11.99 -9.04
N ARG A 244 3.64 -10.72 -9.48
CA ARG A 244 3.35 -9.60 -8.61
C ARG A 244 1.88 -9.56 -8.22
N SER A 245 1.62 -9.31 -6.96
CA SER A 245 0.25 -9.14 -6.44
C SER A 245 -0.30 -7.73 -6.71
N TYR A 246 0.57 -6.72 -6.81
CA TYR A 246 0.20 -5.32 -7.04
C TYR A 246 1.14 -4.64 -8.04
N LEU A 247 0.57 -3.70 -8.80
CA LEU A 247 1.30 -2.74 -9.62
C LEU A 247 0.76 -1.35 -9.30
N THR A 248 1.58 -0.49 -8.70
CA THR A 248 1.19 0.85 -8.29
C THR A 248 1.60 1.88 -9.33
N VAL A 249 0.63 2.54 -9.94
CA VAL A 249 0.81 3.61 -10.91
C VAL A 249 0.45 4.95 -10.28
N ALA A 250 1.45 5.79 -10.02
CA ALA A 250 1.28 7.10 -9.42
C ALA A 250 1.25 8.21 -10.48
N ILE A 251 0.21 9.03 -10.45
CA ILE A 251 0.05 10.19 -11.32
C ILE A 251 0.21 11.46 -10.49
N GLY A 252 1.17 12.31 -10.85
CA GLY A 252 1.52 13.50 -10.09
C GLY A 252 1.20 14.82 -10.80
N CYS A 253 0.49 15.73 -10.12
CA CYS A 253 0.43 17.13 -10.50
C CYS A 253 0.98 18.02 -9.36
N THR A 254 0.94 19.33 -9.46
CA THR A 254 1.51 20.22 -8.45
C THR A 254 0.89 20.00 -7.08
N GLY A 255 -0.43 20.07 -6.99
CA GLY A 255 -1.18 20.01 -5.74
C GLY A 255 -1.89 18.68 -5.46
N GLY A 256 -1.96 17.75 -6.42
CA GLY A 256 -2.60 16.45 -6.24
C GLY A 256 -4.13 16.45 -6.27
N GLN A 257 -4.78 17.56 -6.69
CA GLN A 257 -6.24 17.73 -6.57
C GLN A 257 -7.00 17.73 -7.91
N HIS A 258 -6.40 18.23 -9.00
CA HIS A 258 -7.08 18.40 -10.29
C HIS A 258 -6.63 17.37 -11.34
N ARG A 259 -5.52 17.66 -12.07
CA ARG A 259 -5.05 16.88 -13.20
C ARG A 259 -4.75 15.42 -12.83
N SER A 260 -3.99 15.20 -11.76
CA SER A 260 -3.64 13.84 -11.31
C SER A 260 -4.87 13.02 -10.91
N VAL A 261 -5.84 13.63 -10.24
CA VAL A 261 -7.12 12.99 -9.87
C VAL A 261 -7.89 12.60 -11.13
N TYR A 262 -8.07 13.52 -12.08
CA TYR A 262 -8.71 13.25 -13.36
C TYR A 262 -8.07 12.06 -14.10
N PHE A 263 -6.74 12.05 -14.23
CA PHE A 263 -6.03 10.95 -14.90
C PHE A 263 -6.24 9.60 -14.20
N VAL A 264 -6.16 9.56 -12.88
CA VAL A 264 -6.41 8.35 -12.09
C VAL A 264 -7.82 7.81 -12.32
N GLU A 265 -8.83 8.68 -12.32
CA GLU A 265 -10.22 8.29 -12.57
C GLU A 265 -10.40 7.74 -14.01
N GLN A 266 -9.85 8.40 -15.01
CA GLN A 266 -9.97 7.97 -16.42
C GLN A 266 -9.24 6.63 -16.66
N LEU A 267 -8.02 6.48 -16.16
CA LEU A 267 -7.25 5.23 -16.28
C LEU A 267 -7.96 4.10 -15.54
N SER A 268 -8.44 4.35 -14.34
CA SER A 268 -9.16 3.35 -13.55
C SER A 268 -10.44 2.88 -14.23
N GLN A 269 -11.22 3.79 -14.79
CA GLN A 269 -12.42 3.45 -15.55
C GLN A 269 -12.10 2.58 -16.76
N TYR A 270 -10.98 2.87 -17.43
CA TYR A 270 -10.55 2.10 -18.61
C TYR A 270 -10.10 0.68 -18.26
N PHE A 271 -9.31 0.50 -17.19
CA PHE A 271 -8.76 -0.82 -16.84
C PHE A 271 -9.72 -1.70 -16.04
N LYS A 272 -10.69 -1.12 -15.32
CA LYS A 272 -11.63 -1.82 -14.44
C LYS A 272 -12.41 -2.99 -15.09
N PRO A 273 -12.78 -2.96 -16.39
CA PRO A 273 -13.44 -4.12 -17.03
C PRO A 273 -12.56 -5.34 -17.21
N HIS A 274 -11.22 -5.17 -17.23
CA HIS A 274 -10.26 -6.22 -17.59
C HIS A 274 -9.27 -6.56 -16.47
N GLN A 275 -9.18 -5.70 -15.46
CA GLN A 275 -8.25 -5.81 -14.35
C GLN A 275 -8.93 -5.46 -13.04
N LYS A 276 -8.42 -6.03 -11.95
CA LYS A 276 -8.75 -5.57 -10.63
C LYS A 276 -8.07 -4.23 -10.39
N VAL A 277 -8.86 -3.20 -10.12
CA VAL A 277 -8.38 -1.82 -9.98
C VAL A 277 -8.74 -1.28 -8.60
N LEU A 278 -7.74 -0.70 -7.94
CA LEU A 278 -7.89 0.13 -6.75
C LEU A 278 -7.53 1.58 -7.09
N ILE A 279 -8.17 2.52 -6.39
CA ILE A 279 -7.94 3.95 -6.57
C ILE A 279 -7.57 4.57 -5.23
N ARG A 280 -6.56 5.44 -5.23
CA ARG A 280 -6.17 6.24 -4.05
C ARG A 280 -5.92 7.68 -4.46
N HIS A 281 -6.51 8.61 -3.72
CA HIS A 281 -6.23 10.03 -3.85
C HIS A 281 -5.59 10.52 -2.56
N ARG A 282 -4.28 10.80 -2.58
CA ARG A 282 -3.53 11.16 -1.35
C ARG A 282 -3.96 12.49 -0.76
N GLU A 283 -4.36 13.45 -1.58
CA GLU A 283 -4.70 14.81 -1.19
C GLU A 283 -6.20 15.13 -1.22
N LEU A 284 -7.05 14.17 -1.54
CA LEU A 284 -8.49 14.29 -1.34
C LEU A 284 -8.86 13.77 0.06
N LYS A 285 -9.81 14.43 0.70
CA LYS A 285 -10.31 14.09 2.04
C LYS A 285 -11.52 13.17 1.96
#